data_9b66441ec5621bf4b01c8124a627a943
#
_entry.id   9b66441ec5621bf4b01c8124a627a943
#
_cell.length_a   1.000
_cell.length_b   1.000
_cell.length_c   1.000
_cell.angle_alpha   90.00
_cell.angle_beta   90.00
_cell.angle_gamma   90.00
#
_symmetry.space_group_name_H-M   'P 1'
#
loop_
_entity.id
_entity.type
_entity.pdbx_description
1 polymer ?
#
loop_
_entity_poly.entity_id
_entity_poly.type
_entity_poly.pdbx_seq_one_letter_code
_entity_poly.pdbx_strand_id
1 'polypeptide(L)'
;ESPLISPYDIVEHFTEVSMVIDGGMLFSAPSTVIDLTVTPPIVMRKGAVPILAVEKVYGRKITIKPLLKFNVLFVCSGNTCRSPMAAGIFKTMVNPKYSEVRSAGTIAMGGLQAAHYARQVVKDYGGSIDRHRTNSLDRELVDWADLILVMEYKHYETILEINPDAVVKTFLLREYKRKTKYTEVPDPVGRDLTAYQQAAKKMCPTLKRLASDIEGRFRRSR
;
A
#
# COMPACT_ATOMS: atom_id res chain seq x y z
N GLU A 1 10.34 12.24 13.92
CA GLU A 1 10.08 13.68 13.76
C GLU A 1 9.83 13.98 12.29
N SER A 2 8.93 14.91 12.01
CA SER A 2 8.69 15.40 10.64
C SER A 2 9.85 16.30 10.22
N PRO A 3 10.27 16.29 8.94
CA PRO A 3 11.28 17.24 8.46
C PRO A 3 10.77 18.66 8.60
N LEU A 4 11.68 19.58 8.98
CA LEU A 4 11.41 21.00 8.92
C LEU A 4 11.42 21.44 7.44
N ILE A 5 10.39 22.15 7.00
CA ILE A 5 10.18 22.52 5.60
C ILE A 5 10.34 24.04 5.37
N SER A 6 10.36 24.82 6.43
CA SER A 6 10.51 26.28 6.42
C SER A 6 11.87 26.70 6.96
N PRO A 7 12.56 27.66 6.33
CA PRO A 7 13.78 28.23 6.87
C PRO A 7 13.57 28.88 8.25
N TYR A 8 12.40 29.43 8.52
CA TYR A 8 12.04 30.01 9.83
C TYR A 8 12.00 28.94 10.92
N ASP A 9 11.36 27.79 10.66
CA ASP A 9 11.31 26.67 11.61
C ASP A 9 12.72 26.11 11.89
N ILE A 10 13.62 26.14 10.89
CA ILE A 10 15.01 25.70 11.03
C ILE A 10 15.76 26.62 11.98
N VAL A 11 15.64 27.95 11.82
CA VAL A 11 16.29 28.94 12.68
C VAL A 11 15.78 28.84 14.12
N GLU A 12 14.47 28.64 14.30
CA GLU A 12 13.86 28.49 15.63
C GLU A 12 14.31 27.20 16.33
N HIS A 13 14.41 26.11 15.57
CA HIS A 13 14.74 24.79 16.13
C HIS A 13 16.24 24.58 16.39
N PHE A 14 17.10 25.15 15.55
CA PHE A 14 18.56 25.02 15.62
C PHE A 14 19.23 26.36 15.96
N THR A 15 19.24 26.70 17.24
CA THR A 15 19.77 28.00 17.72
C THR A 15 21.27 28.19 17.54
N GLU A 16 22.02 27.09 17.35
CA GLU A 16 23.51 27.11 17.15
C GLU A 16 23.90 27.22 15.67
N VAL A 17 22.96 27.24 14.73
CA VAL A 17 23.27 27.41 13.31
C VAL A 17 23.58 28.87 13.01
N SER A 18 24.80 29.16 12.55
CA SER A 18 25.26 30.51 12.28
C SER A 18 24.66 31.15 11.03
N MET A 19 24.19 30.32 10.07
CA MET A 19 23.62 30.77 8.80
C MET A 19 22.62 29.79 8.26
N VAL A 20 21.50 30.27 7.76
CA VAL A 20 20.48 29.48 7.00
C VAL A 20 20.31 30.13 5.63
N ILE A 21 20.50 29.35 4.56
CA ILE A 21 20.22 29.80 3.20
C ILE A 21 18.76 29.50 2.90
N ASP A 22 17.97 30.53 2.69
CA ASP A 22 16.53 30.41 2.39
C ASP A 22 16.34 29.99 0.92
N GLY A 23 15.98 28.72 0.72
CA GLY A 23 15.58 28.14 -0.58
C GLY A 23 14.07 28.10 -0.78
N GLY A 24 13.29 28.73 0.09
CA GLY A 24 11.83 28.67 0.14
C GLY A 24 11.31 27.45 0.88
N MET A 25 10.00 27.24 0.83
CA MET A 25 9.33 26.09 1.45
C MET A 25 9.62 24.80 0.68
N LEU A 26 10.13 23.79 1.38
CA LEU A 26 10.49 22.49 0.81
C LEU A 26 9.40 21.44 1.10
N PHE A 27 8.52 21.18 0.13
CA PHE A 27 7.42 20.21 0.26
C PHE A 27 7.78 18.80 -0.22
N SER A 28 9.06 18.47 -0.37
CA SER A 28 9.50 17.15 -0.79
C SER A 28 9.39 16.11 0.33
N ALA A 29 9.10 14.86 -0.03
CA ALA A 29 9.17 13.76 0.91
C ALA A 29 10.61 13.64 1.49
N PRO A 30 10.76 13.29 2.77
CA PRO A 30 12.08 13.09 3.37
C PRO A 30 12.87 12.00 2.65
N SER A 31 14.20 12.00 2.82
CA SER A 31 15.04 10.93 2.29
C SER A 31 14.75 9.59 2.98
N THR A 32 14.81 8.51 2.22
CA THR A 32 14.82 7.14 2.76
C THR A 32 16.16 6.87 3.43
N VAL A 33 16.13 6.35 4.67
CA VAL A 33 17.35 6.02 5.43
C VAL A 33 17.44 4.51 5.61
N ILE A 34 18.58 3.94 5.22
CA ILE A 34 18.84 2.49 5.26
C ILE A 34 20.14 2.25 6.04
N ASP A 35 20.08 1.36 7.02
CA ASP A 35 21.24 0.84 7.73
C ASP A 35 21.84 -0.32 6.92
N LEU A 36 23.06 -0.11 6.41
CA LEU A 36 23.83 -1.09 5.65
C LEU A 36 24.88 -1.82 6.50
N THR A 37 24.99 -1.49 7.80
CA THR A 37 25.98 -2.14 8.70
C THR A 37 25.55 -3.55 9.09
N VAL A 38 24.32 -3.93 8.78
CA VAL A 38 23.72 -5.25 9.07
C VAL A 38 23.23 -5.95 7.81
N THR A 39 23.11 -7.28 7.85
CA THR A 39 22.61 -8.08 6.73
C THR A 39 21.44 -8.94 7.21
N PRO A 40 20.26 -8.87 6.54
CA PRO A 40 19.92 -7.93 5.46
C PRO A 40 19.85 -6.47 5.95
N PRO A 41 20.00 -5.48 5.03
CA PRO A 41 19.86 -4.06 5.37
C PRO A 41 18.52 -3.73 6.00
N ILE A 42 18.48 -2.68 6.85
CA ILE A 42 17.27 -2.28 7.57
C ILE A 42 16.81 -0.88 7.13
N VAL A 43 15.55 -0.75 6.72
CA VAL A 43 14.91 0.56 6.53
C VAL A 43 14.68 1.20 7.88
N MET A 44 15.38 2.30 8.16
CA MET A 44 15.30 3.08 9.40
C MET A 44 14.27 4.19 9.31
N ARG A 45 14.08 4.76 8.11
CA ARG A 45 13.05 5.77 7.78
C ARG A 45 12.58 5.57 6.35
N LYS A 46 11.25 5.57 6.16
CA LYS A 46 10.65 5.63 4.83
C LYS A 46 10.69 7.06 4.30
N GLY A 47 10.95 7.21 3.02
CA GLY A 47 11.04 8.51 2.38
C GLY A 47 10.77 8.41 0.87
N ALA A 48 11.30 9.35 0.10
CA ALA A 48 11.05 9.50 -1.33
C ALA A 48 11.38 8.24 -2.16
N VAL A 49 12.41 7.46 -1.77
CA VAL A 49 12.75 6.21 -2.47
C VAL A 49 11.89 5.07 -1.93
N PRO A 50 11.04 4.43 -2.76
CA PRO A 50 10.20 3.32 -2.34
C PRO A 50 11.03 2.09 -1.91
N ILE A 51 10.56 1.36 -0.88
CA ILE A 51 11.22 0.14 -0.37
C ILE A 51 11.45 -0.88 -1.49
N LEU A 52 10.47 -1.07 -2.36
CA LEU A 52 10.57 -2.03 -3.48
C LEU A 52 11.60 -1.62 -4.55
N ALA A 53 11.86 -0.32 -4.72
CA ALA A 53 12.94 0.16 -5.58
C ALA A 53 14.31 -0.23 -5.01
N VAL A 54 14.49 -0.05 -3.68
CA VAL A 54 15.71 -0.48 -2.99
C VAL A 54 15.90 -2.00 -3.09
N GLU A 55 14.84 -2.80 -2.84
CA GLU A 55 14.88 -4.25 -2.98
C GLU A 55 15.24 -4.70 -4.40
N LYS A 56 14.77 -3.99 -5.42
CA LYS A 56 15.10 -4.28 -6.83
C LYS A 56 16.60 -4.13 -7.10
N VAL A 57 17.23 -3.10 -6.54
CA VAL A 57 18.68 -2.86 -6.69
C VAL A 57 19.49 -3.84 -5.84
N TYR A 58 19.07 -4.07 -4.59
CA TYR A 58 19.75 -5.00 -3.68
C TYR A 58 19.60 -6.47 -4.10
N GLY A 59 18.61 -6.80 -4.92
CA GLY A 59 18.33 -8.16 -5.41
C GLY A 59 17.65 -9.09 -4.41
N ARG A 60 17.39 -8.63 -3.18
CA ARG A 60 16.74 -9.39 -2.11
C ARG A 60 15.81 -8.48 -1.28
N LYS A 61 14.98 -9.11 -0.44
CA LYS A 61 14.19 -8.38 0.54
C LYS A 61 15.09 -7.71 1.57
N ILE A 62 14.68 -6.52 1.99
CA ILE A 62 15.29 -5.80 3.10
C ILE A 62 14.37 -5.84 4.33
N THR A 63 14.96 -5.67 5.50
CA THR A 63 14.24 -5.63 6.76
C THR A 63 13.66 -4.22 6.98
N ILE A 64 12.59 -4.15 7.73
CA ILE A 64 11.96 -2.86 8.10
C ILE A 64 12.02 -2.74 9.62
N LYS A 65 12.42 -1.56 10.12
CA LYS A 65 12.45 -1.28 11.55
C LYS A 65 11.06 -1.53 12.18
N PRO A 66 10.95 -2.23 13.33
CA PRO A 66 9.66 -2.68 13.87
C PRO A 66 8.62 -1.59 14.15
N LEU A 67 9.05 -0.34 14.32
CA LEU A 67 8.16 0.82 14.53
C LEU A 67 7.55 1.37 13.22
N LEU A 68 8.08 0.95 12.06
CA LEU A 68 7.56 1.30 10.77
C LEU A 68 6.53 0.24 10.33
N LYS A 69 5.50 0.67 9.60
CA LYS A 69 4.52 -0.24 8.99
C LYS A 69 4.77 -0.34 7.49
N PHE A 70 4.49 -1.50 6.90
CA PHE A 70 4.43 -1.67 5.46
C PHE A 70 3.00 -1.36 4.98
N ASN A 71 2.86 -0.33 4.17
CA ASN A 71 1.57 0.23 3.76
C ASN A 71 1.09 -0.43 2.47
N VAL A 72 -0.08 -1.05 2.50
CA VAL A 72 -0.68 -1.74 1.35
C VAL A 72 -1.97 -1.05 0.92
N LEU A 73 -2.05 -0.67 -0.36
CA LEU A 73 -3.22 -0.09 -0.98
C LEU A 73 -3.83 -1.05 -2.00
N PHE A 74 -5.10 -1.39 -1.83
CA PHE A 74 -5.88 -2.13 -2.82
C PHE A 74 -6.75 -1.18 -3.63
N VAL A 75 -6.71 -1.28 -4.97
CA VAL A 75 -7.44 -0.35 -5.86
C VAL A 75 -8.32 -1.10 -6.85
N CYS A 76 -9.56 -0.63 -6.99
CA CYS A 76 -10.50 -1.03 -8.04
C CYS A 76 -11.25 0.20 -8.58
N SER A 77 -12.29 0.05 -9.38
CA SER A 77 -13.05 1.19 -9.90
C SER A 77 -13.82 1.93 -8.80
N GLY A 78 -14.87 1.33 -8.24
CA GLY A 78 -15.83 2.00 -7.34
C GLY A 78 -15.52 1.90 -5.86
N ASN A 79 -14.50 1.15 -5.42
CA ASN A 79 -14.19 0.89 -4.00
C ASN A 79 -15.36 0.33 -3.16
N THR A 80 -16.33 -0.34 -3.83
CA THR A 80 -17.50 -0.95 -3.17
C THR A 80 -17.41 -2.48 -3.07
N CYS A 81 -16.66 -3.13 -3.99
CA CYS A 81 -16.64 -4.60 -4.11
C CYS A 81 -15.23 -5.17 -3.92
N ARG A 82 -14.41 -5.19 -4.98
CA ARG A 82 -13.13 -5.93 -5.05
C ARG A 82 -12.08 -5.42 -4.07
N SER A 83 -11.75 -4.14 -4.09
CA SER A 83 -10.70 -3.59 -3.24
C SER A 83 -11.05 -3.62 -1.75
N PRO A 84 -12.29 -3.32 -1.28
CA PRO A 84 -12.63 -3.49 0.13
C PRO A 84 -12.68 -4.97 0.56
N MET A 85 -13.11 -5.91 -0.31
CA MET A 85 -13.02 -7.34 -0.01
C MET A 85 -11.55 -7.76 0.17
N ALA A 86 -10.67 -7.38 -0.76
CA ALA A 86 -9.25 -7.70 -0.66
C ALA A 86 -8.64 -7.15 0.64
N ALA A 87 -8.91 -5.89 0.96
CA ALA A 87 -8.43 -5.24 2.18
C ALA A 87 -8.97 -5.91 3.45
N GLY A 88 -10.29 -6.21 3.48
CA GLY A 88 -10.94 -6.86 4.63
C GLY A 88 -10.40 -8.26 4.89
N ILE A 89 -10.30 -9.09 3.85
CA ILE A 89 -9.72 -10.44 3.93
C ILE A 89 -8.25 -10.36 4.32
N PHE A 90 -7.48 -9.45 3.72
CA PHE A 90 -6.06 -9.32 3.99
C PHE A 90 -5.77 -8.91 5.45
N LYS A 91 -6.59 -8.03 6.03
CA LYS A 91 -6.48 -7.63 7.44
C LYS A 91 -6.60 -8.81 8.42
N THR A 92 -7.27 -9.91 8.05
CA THR A 92 -7.32 -11.13 8.89
C THR A 92 -6.05 -11.96 8.82
N MET A 93 -5.17 -11.69 7.85
CA MET A 93 -3.96 -12.48 7.57
C MET A 93 -2.67 -11.81 8.03
N VAL A 94 -2.70 -10.51 8.32
CA VAL A 94 -1.50 -9.73 8.66
C VAL A 94 -1.55 -9.21 10.09
N ASN A 95 -0.37 -9.09 10.70
CA ASN A 95 -0.27 -8.44 12.00
C ASN A 95 -0.35 -6.91 11.83
N PRO A 96 -1.31 -6.24 12.50
CA PRO A 96 -1.50 -4.79 12.39
C PRO A 96 -0.30 -3.97 12.92
N LYS A 97 0.62 -4.59 13.66
CA LYS A 97 1.89 -3.97 14.03
C LYS A 97 2.82 -3.75 12.83
N TYR A 98 2.74 -4.62 11.83
CA TYR A 98 3.65 -4.65 10.69
C TYR A 98 3.06 -4.07 9.42
N SER A 99 1.74 -3.95 9.34
CA SER A 99 1.10 -3.47 8.12
C SER A 99 -0.09 -2.56 8.40
N GLU A 100 -0.20 -1.51 7.59
CA GLU A 100 -1.42 -0.73 7.46
C GLU A 100 -2.04 -0.99 6.09
N VAL A 101 -3.36 -1.18 6.07
CA VAL A 101 -4.09 -1.61 4.87
C VAL A 101 -5.23 -0.65 4.58
N ARG A 102 -5.19 -0.05 3.40
CA ARG A 102 -6.25 0.82 2.87
C ARG A 102 -6.78 0.31 1.54
N SER A 103 -7.90 0.86 1.10
CA SER A 103 -8.44 0.64 -0.25
C SER A 103 -9.03 1.91 -0.81
N ALA A 104 -8.97 2.06 -2.14
CA ALA A 104 -9.49 3.19 -2.87
C ALA A 104 -10.10 2.76 -4.22
N GLY A 105 -10.78 3.69 -4.87
CA GLY A 105 -11.34 3.50 -6.20
C GLY A 105 -10.97 4.63 -7.15
N THR A 106 -10.66 4.26 -8.40
CA THR A 106 -10.26 5.23 -9.45
C THR A 106 -11.39 6.18 -9.85
N ILE A 107 -12.65 5.73 -9.68
CA ILE A 107 -13.88 6.51 -9.95
C ILE A 107 -14.85 6.42 -8.77
N ALA A 108 -14.34 6.22 -7.55
CA ALA A 108 -15.18 6.09 -6.37
C ALA A 108 -15.82 7.43 -6.00
N MET A 109 -17.11 7.39 -5.70
CA MET A 109 -17.77 8.46 -4.95
C MET A 109 -17.53 8.18 -3.47
N GLY A 110 -17.03 9.17 -2.72
CA GLY A 110 -16.71 9.00 -1.30
C GLY A 110 -17.94 8.72 -0.43
N GLY A 111 -17.74 8.01 0.68
CA GLY A 111 -18.72 7.84 1.75
C GLY A 111 -19.73 6.70 1.58
N LEU A 112 -19.74 5.98 0.47
CA LEU A 112 -20.64 4.84 0.27
C LEU A 112 -20.18 3.60 1.06
N GLN A 113 -21.14 2.75 1.45
CA GLN A 113 -20.82 1.46 2.07
C GLN A 113 -20.31 0.46 1.04
N ALA A 114 -19.58 -0.54 1.51
CA ALA A 114 -19.27 -1.72 0.70
C ALA A 114 -20.56 -2.46 0.31
N ALA A 115 -20.57 -3.06 -0.88
CA ALA A 115 -21.69 -3.85 -1.38
C ALA A 115 -22.10 -4.94 -0.38
N HIS A 116 -23.39 -5.25 -0.32
CA HIS A 116 -23.93 -6.25 0.62
C HIS A 116 -23.18 -7.58 0.53
N TYR A 117 -23.02 -8.15 -0.67
CA TYR A 117 -22.32 -9.41 -0.85
C TYR A 117 -20.80 -9.31 -0.57
N ALA A 118 -20.19 -8.14 -0.77
CA ALA A 118 -18.80 -7.94 -0.38
C ALA A 118 -18.62 -8.04 1.15
N ARG A 119 -19.53 -7.46 1.92
CA ARG A 119 -19.53 -7.55 3.40
C ARG A 119 -19.75 -9.00 3.85
N GLN A 120 -20.70 -9.70 3.23
CA GLN A 120 -20.99 -11.11 3.53
C GLN A 120 -19.75 -11.98 3.28
N VAL A 121 -19.14 -11.89 2.10
CA VAL A 121 -17.94 -12.68 1.75
C VAL A 121 -16.79 -12.40 2.70
N VAL A 122 -16.54 -11.14 3.09
CA VAL A 122 -15.47 -10.84 4.05
C VAL A 122 -15.73 -11.49 5.42
N LYS A 123 -16.98 -11.59 5.86
CA LYS A 123 -17.35 -12.31 7.10
C LYS A 123 -17.04 -13.81 7.01
N ASP A 124 -17.23 -14.44 5.85
CA ASP A 124 -16.88 -15.86 5.62
C ASP A 124 -15.37 -16.12 5.79
N TYR A 125 -14.54 -15.07 5.62
CA TYR A 125 -13.09 -15.12 5.87
C TYR A 125 -12.68 -14.61 7.27
N GLY A 126 -13.63 -14.40 8.18
CA GLY A 126 -13.38 -13.96 9.55
C GLY A 126 -13.09 -12.47 9.71
N GLY A 127 -13.30 -11.67 8.67
CA GLY A 127 -13.10 -10.22 8.69
C GLY A 127 -14.41 -9.42 8.76
N SER A 128 -14.30 -8.09 8.84
CA SER A 128 -15.42 -7.17 8.69
C SER A 128 -15.02 -5.92 7.91
N ILE A 129 -15.94 -5.49 7.02
CA ILE A 129 -15.90 -4.22 6.31
C ILE A 129 -17.21 -3.44 6.48
N ASP A 130 -17.95 -3.68 7.55
CA ASP A 130 -19.24 -3.01 7.80
C ASP A 130 -19.06 -1.49 7.99
N ARG A 131 -17.91 -1.08 8.56
CA ARG A 131 -17.56 0.34 8.73
C ARG A 131 -16.85 0.95 7.52
N HIS A 132 -16.62 0.16 6.46
CA HIS A 132 -15.99 0.68 5.25
C HIS A 132 -16.83 1.81 4.66
N ARG A 133 -16.12 2.85 4.20
CA ARG A 133 -16.65 3.91 3.35
C ARG A 133 -15.74 4.02 2.13
N THR A 134 -16.36 4.15 0.96
CA THR A 134 -15.61 4.33 -0.28
C THR A 134 -14.74 5.57 -0.21
N ASN A 135 -13.55 5.47 -0.75
CA ASN A 135 -12.55 6.53 -0.83
C ASN A 135 -12.05 6.67 -2.26
N SER A 136 -12.00 7.90 -2.76
CA SER A 136 -11.40 8.19 -4.06
C SER A 136 -9.90 7.99 -4.01
N LEU A 137 -9.33 7.52 -5.11
CA LEU A 137 -7.89 7.44 -5.27
C LEU A 137 -7.35 8.84 -5.53
N ASP A 138 -6.33 9.22 -4.78
CA ASP A 138 -5.62 10.48 -4.91
C ASP A 138 -4.10 10.30 -4.83
N ARG A 139 -3.36 11.37 -5.06
CA ARG A 139 -1.90 11.39 -5.01
C ARG A 139 -1.37 11.04 -3.63
N GLU A 140 -2.02 11.50 -2.56
CA GLU A 140 -1.61 11.24 -1.18
C GLU A 140 -1.65 9.74 -0.85
N LEU A 141 -2.71 9.03 -1.25
CA LEU A 141 -2.83 7.59 -1.07
C LEU A 141 -1.80 6.81 -1.91
N VAL A 142 -1.54 7.27 -3.14
CA VAL A 142 -0.52 6.66 -4.00
C VAL A 142 0.86 6.81 -3.36
N ASP A 143 1.20 7.98 -2.84
CA ASP A 143 2.50 8.25 -2.21
C ASP A 143 2.63 7.52 -0.86
N TRP A 144 1.56 7.46 -0.07
CA TRP A 144 1.49 6.75 1.22
C TRP A 144 1.80 5.24 1.11
N ALA A 145 1.42 4.60 0.01
CA ALA A 145 1.55 3.16 -0.14
C ALA A 145 2.99 2.71 -0.41
N ASP A 146 3.46 1.67 0.27
CA ASP A 146 4.69 0.94 -0.08
C ASP A 146 4.43 -0.10 -1.18
N LEU A 147 3.19 -0.58 -1.29
CA LEU A 147 2.74 -1.51 -2.32
C LEU A 147 1.31 -1.19 -2.72
N ILE A 148 1.06 -1.11 -4.03
CA ILE A 148 -0.26 -0.89 -4.62
C ILE A 148 -0.65 -2.12 -5.43
N LEU A 149 -1.83 -2.68 -5.11
CA LEU A 149 -2.37 -3.87 -5.78
C LEU A 149 -3.69 -3.52 -6.44
N VAL A 150 -3.68 -3.54 -7.77
CA VAL A 150 -4.83 -3.17 -8.60
C VAL A 150 -5.58 -4.40 -9.11
N MET A 151 -6.87 -4.26 -9.38
CA MET A 151 -7.73 -5.36 -9.81
C MET A 151 -7.74 -5.59 -11.31
N GLU A 152 -7.51 -4.54 -12.11
CA GLU A 152 -7.50 -4.54 -13.58
C GLU A 152 -6.39 -3.61 -14.10
N TYR A 153 -6.00 -3.80 -15.35
CA TYR A 153 -4.93 -3.01 -15.97
C TYR A 153 -5.27 -1.51 -16.07
N LYS A 154 -6.52 -1.16 -16.33
CA LYS A 154 -6.97 0.25 -16.34
C LYS A 154 -6.70 0.99 -15.01
N HIS A 155 -6.79 0.29 -13.88
CA HIS A 155 -6.45 0.90 -12.58
C HIS A 155 -4.94 1.12 -12.42
N TYR A 156 -4.12 0.26 -13.05
CA TYR A 156 -2.67 0.44 -13.10
C TYR A 156 -2.32 1.71 -13.90
N GLU A 157 -2.94 1.91 -15.05
CA GLU A 157 -2.75 3.10 -15.88
C GLU A 157 -3.12 4.37 -15.12
N THR A 158 -4.30 4.40 -14.47
CA THR A 158 -4.73 5.54 -13.64
C THR A 158 -3.71 5.89 -12.53
N ILE A 159 -3.09 4.89 -11.89
CA ILE A 159 -2.07 5.14 -10.87
C ILE A 159 -0.84 5.80 -11.49
N LEU A 160 -0.40 5.37 -12.67
CA LEU A 160 0.75 5.97 -13.35
C LEU A 160 0.46 7.37 -13.90
N GLU A 161 -0.80 7.67 -14.25
CA GLU A 161 -1.23 9.03 -14.56
C GLU A 161 -1.12 9.97 -13.35
N ILE A 162 -1.48 9.46 -12.13
CA ILE A 162 -1.37 10.22 -10.88
C ILE A 162 0.10 10.39 -10.46
N ASN A 163 0.88 9.32 -10.54
CA ASN A 163 2.29 9.30 -10.17
C ASN A 163 3.07 8.27 -11.01
N PRO A 164 3.81 8.70 -12.05
CA PRO A 164 4.62 7.80 -12.86
C PRO A 164 5.66 7.00 -12.07
N ASP A 165 6.21 7.55 -10.99
CA ASP A 165 7.20 6.89 -10.16
C ASP A 165 6.61 5.71 -9.35
N ALA A 166 5.29 5.63 -9.24
CA ALA A 166 4.60 4.51 -8.60
C ALA A 166 4.72 3.18 -9.36
N VAL A 167 5.26 3.19 -10.58
CA VAL A 167 5.49 1.98 -11.39
C VAL A 167 6.26 0.89 -10.65
N VAL A 168 7.22 1.25 -9.80
CA VAL A 168 8.06 0.29 -9.05
C VAL A 168 7.31 -0.40 -7.90
N LYS A 169 6.16 0.13 -7.48
CA LYS A 169 5.37 -0.35 -6.34
C LYS A 169 3.93 -0.74 -6.70
N THR A 170 3.55 -0.66 -7.98
CA THR A 170 2.19 -0.98 -8.47
C THR A 170 2.19 -2.29 -9.25
N PHE A 171 1.28 -3.20 -8.92
CA PHE A 171 1.15 -4.51 -9.56
C PHE A 171 -0.31 -4.90 -9.72
N LEU A 172 -0.63 -5.65 -10.76
CA LEU A 172 -1.88 -6.42 -10.79
C LEU A 172 -1.88 -7.43 -9.63
N LEU A 173 -2.97 -7.47 -8.85
CA LEU A 173 -3.02 -8.28 -7.63
C LEU A 173 -2.60 -9.74 -7.89
N ARG A 174 -3.10 -10.35 -8.97
CA ARG A 174 -2.83 -11.77 -9.26
C ARG A 174 -1.44 -12.03 -9.83
N GLU A 175 -0.77 -11.01 -10.35
CA GLU A 175 0.61 -11.10 -10.86
C GLU A 175 1.67 -10.91 -9.77
N TYR A 176 1.30 -10.33 -8.63
CA TYR A 176 2.26 -10.04 -7.57
C TYR A 176 3.09 -11.29 -7.20
N LYS A 177 4.38 -11.25 -7.57
CA LYS A 177 5.37 -12.34 -7.39
C LYS A 177 4.97 -13.68 -8.03
N ARG A 178 4.16 -13.65 -9.09
CA ARG A 178 3.81 -14.84 -9.87
C ARG A 178 3.42 -14.46 -11.28
N LYS A 179 4.04 -15.12 -12.27
CA LYS A 179 3.53 -15.06 -13.65
C LYS A 179 2.24 -15.90 -13.75
N THR A 180 1.17 -15.31 -14.29
CA THR A 180 -0.11 -15.98 -14.52
C THR A 180 -0.72 -15.49 -15.83
N LYS A 181 -1.41 -16.38 -16.54
CA LYS A 181 -2.13 -16.03 -17.78
C LYS A 181 -3.34 -15.13 -17.53
N TYR A 182 -3.97 -15.25 -16.35
CA TYR A 182 -5.16 -14.48 -15.96
C TYR A 182 -4.79 -13.53 -14.84
N THR A 183 -4.54 -12.28 -15.19
CA THR A 183 -3.96 -11.28 -14.31
C THR A 183 -4.98 -10.47 -13.54
N GLU A 184 -6.16 -10.26 -14.13
CA GLU A 184 -7.22 -9.43 -13.57
C GLU A 184 -8.17 -10.21 -12.65
N VAL A 185 -8.76 -9.48 -11.70
CA VAL A 185 -9.84 -9.97 -10.84
C VAL A 185 -11.17 -9.55 -11.45
N PRO A 186 -12.02 -10.51 -11.89
CA PRO A 186 -13.32 -10.21 -12.49
C PRO A 186 -14.19 -9.34 -11.58
N ASP A 187 -14.92 -8.39 -12.19
CA ASP A 187 -15.83 -7.53 -11.45
C ASP A 187 -17.13 -8.24 -11.10
N PRO A 188 -17.47 -8.38 -9.81
CA PRO A 188 -18.72 -9.00 -9.39
C PRO A 188 -19.89 -8.01 -9.30
N VAL A 189 -19.69 -6.70 -9.63
CA VAL A 189 -20.73 -5.68 -9.49
C VAL A 189 -21.98 -6.06 -10.30
N GLY A 190 -23.16 -5.93 -9.70
CA GLY A 190 -24.44 -6.29 -10.34
C GLY A 190 -24.70 -7.78 -10.46
N ARG A 191 -23.83 -8.66 -9.93
CA ARG A 191 -23.98 -10.12 -9.96
C ARG A 191 -24.38 -10.69 -8.59
N ASP A 192 -24.61 -11.98 -8.55
CA ASP A 192 -24.98 -12.75 -7.36
C ASP A 192 -23.82 -12.95 -6.36
N LEU A 193 -24.12 -13.51 -5.20
CA LEU A 193 -23.15 -13.84 -4.17
C LEU A 193 -22.03 -14.75 -4.69
N THR A 194 -22.34 -15.68 -5.59
CA THR A 194 -21.37 -16.63 -6.16
C THR A 194 -20.24 -15.91 -6.88
N ALA A 195 -20.56 -14.85 -7.65
CA ALA A 195 -19.55 -14.03 -8.32
C ALA A 195 -18.58 -13.34 -7.34
N TYR A 196 -19.10 -12.84 -6.21
CA TYR A 196 -18.26 -12.25 -5.14
C TYR A 196 -17.37 -13.29 -4.48
N GLN A 197 -17.89 -14.47 -4.17
CA GLN A 197 -17.13 -15.60 -3.63
C GLN A 197 -16.00 -16.04 -4.59
N GLN A 198 -16.30 -16.13 -5.89
CA GLN A 198 -15.30 -16.47 -6.90
C GLN A 198 -14.20 -15.40 -7.01
N ALA A 199 -14.56 -14.11 -6.96
CA ALA A 199 -13.59 -13.02 -6.94
C ALA A 199 -12.67 -13.14 -5.71
N ALA A 200 -13.22 -13.34 -4.51
CA ALA A 200 -12.45 -13.54 -3.28
C ALA A 200 -11.51 -14.76 -3.38
N LYS A 201 -12.03 -15.90 -3.87
CA LYS A 201 -11.25 -17.13 -4.08
C LYS A 201 -10.06 -16.91 -5.00
N LYS A 202 -10.21 -16.07 -6.05
CA LYS A 202 -9.11 -15.71 -6.96
C LYS A 202 -8.06 -14.78 -6.33
N MET A 203 -8.45 -13.96 -5.35
CA MET A 203 -7.54 -13.04 -4.64
C MET A 203 -6.75 -13.74 -3.54
N CYS A 204 -7.36 -14.65 -2.79
CA CYS A 204 -6.80 -15.27 -1.58
C CYS A 204 -5.38 -15.86 -1.73
N PRO A 205 -5.01 -16.57 -2.81
CA PRO A 205 -3.64 -17.11 -2.92
C PRO A 205 -2.57 -16.03 -2.90
N THR A 206 -2.85 -14.87 -3.52
CA THR A 206 -1.92 -13.74 -3.51
C THR A 206 -1.90 -13.05 -2.14
N LEU A 207 -3.07 -12.87 -1.51
CA LEU A 207 -3.16 -12.26 -0.17
C LEU A 207 -2.37 -13.06 0.86
N LYS A 208 -2.46 -14.40 0.84
CA LYS A 208 -1.67 -15.28 1.72
C LYS A 208 -0.16 -15.12 1.51
N ARG A 209 0.30 -15.10 0.24
CA ARG A 209 1.72 -14.87 -0.08
C ARG A 209 2.19 -13.51 0.39
N LEU A 210 1.38 -12.48 0.18
CA LEU A 210 1.69 -11.12 0.61
C LEU A 210 1.80 -11.01 2.13
N ALA A 211 0.92 -11.67 2.89
CA ALA A 211 0.98 -11.69 4.35
C ALA A 211 2.32 -12.28 4.82
N SER A 212 2.69 -13.44 4.30
CA SER A 212 3.99 -14.07 4.60
C SER A 212 5.17 -13.20 4.17
N ASP A 213 5.05 -12.52 3.03
CA ASP A 213 6.08 -11.63 2.51
C ASP A 213 6.33 -10.43 3.41
N ILE A 214 5.26 -9.81 3.92
CA ILE A 214 5.33 -8.67 4.84
C ILE A 214 5.92 -9.12 6.18
N GLU A 215 5.42 -10.20 6.77
CA GLU A 215 5.97 -10.72 8.03
C GLU A 215 7.47 -11.00 7.95
N GLY A 216 7.93 -11.54 6.82
CA GLY A 216 9.35 -11.80 6.57
C GLY A 216 10.23 -10.56 6.62
N ARG A 217 9.69 -9.34 6.37
CA ARG A 217 10.43 -8.08 6.44
C ARG A 217 10.67 -7.60 7.88
N PHE A 218 9.93 -8.12 8.86
CA PHE A 218 10.01 -7.73 10.27
C PHE A 218 10.67 -8.80 11.14
N ARG A 219 10.94 -9.98 10.60
CA ARG A 219 11.71 -11.02 11.27
C ARG A 219 13.20 -10.72 11.10
N ARG A 220 13.92 -10.54 12.21
CA ARG A 220 15.39 -10.56 12.17
C ARG A 220 15.83 -11.97 11.74
N SER A 221 16.67 -12.07 10.72
CA SER A 221 17.44 -13.30 10.49
C SER A 221 18.26 -13.57 11.76
N ARG A 222 18.06 -14.74 12.35
CA ARG A 222 18.89 -15.19 13.48
C ARG A 222 20.30 -15.46 12.97
#